data_5d9490527dc2e5818617d89c5e9e17bb
#
_entry.id   5d9490527dc2e5818617d89c5e9e17bb
#
_cell.length_a   1.000
_cell.length_b   1.000
_cell.length_c   1.000
_cell.angle_alpha   90.00
_cell.angle_beta   90.00
_cell.angle_gamma   90.00
#
_symmetry.space_group_name_H-M   'P 1'
#
loop_
_entity.id
_entity.type
_entity.pdbx_description
1 polymer ?
#
loop_
_entity_poly.entity_id
_entity_poly.type
_entity_poly.pdbx_seq_one_letter_code
_entity_poly.pdbx_strand_id
1 'polypeptide(L)'
;MLRESIKEYVKDFDTTNCFGVSLTFKQRVDYKSINNDISSQNLKHFLNVLNKKCFGNSFQRFNKNLRVLPVLEKSSNGRLHYHLTLQNPFPDNPYKFESMINHTWFKTNYGHRHIHIHRNVNEGWNDYITKFNTGDDEVDWINFNS
;
A
#
# COMPACT_ATOMS: atom_id res chain seq x y z
N MET A 1 -2.52 -22.50 10.53
CA MET A 1 -2.97 -21.74 11.70
C MET A 1 -2.71 -20.26 11.53
N LEU A 2 -1.46 -19.80 11.49
CA LEU A 2 -1.14 -18.38 11.30
C LEU A 2 -1.71 -17.80 9.98
N ARG A 3 -1.61 -18.55 8.88
CA ARG A 3 -2.16 -18.15 7.58
C ARG A 3 -3.68 -18.01 7.58
N GLU A 4 -4.36 -18.87 8.31
CA GLU A 4 -5.82 -18.84 8.39
C GLU A 4 -6.31 -17.65 9.19
N SER A 5 -5.61 -17.32 10.30
CA SER A 5 -5.91 -16.13 11.11
C SER A 5 -5.68 -14.84 10.30
N ILE A 6 -4.62 -14.78 9.53
CA ILE A 6 -4.33 -13.66 8.63
C ILE A 6 -5.40 -13.54 7.56
N LYS A 7 -5.82 -14.66 6.96
CA LYS A 7 -6.87 -14.68 5.94
C LYS A 7 -8.21 -14.17 6.49
N GLU A 8 -8.54 -14.51 7.72
CA GLU A 8 -9.76 -14.00 8.36
C GLU A 8 -9.71 -12.50 8.56
N TYR A 9 -8.58 -11.99 9.01
CA TYR A 9 -8.37 -10.54 9.20
C TYR A 9 -8.48 -9.78 7.88
N VAL A 10 -7.88 -10.32 6.84
CA VAL A 10 -7.90 -9.77 5.49
C VAL A 10 -9.31 -9.81 4.90
N LYS A 11 -10.05 -10.88 5.19
CA LYS A 11 -11.41 -11.09 4.70
C LYS A 11 -12.37 -10.01 5.20
N ASP A 12 -12.15 -9.50 6.40
CA ASP A 12 -12.95 -8.45 7.02
C ASP A 12 -12.58 -7.05 6.55
N PHE A 13 -11.52 -6.92 5.75
CA PHE A 13 -11.12 -5.62 5.21
C PHE A 13 -12.14 -5.14 4.18
N ASP A 14 -12.72 -3.97 4.43
CA ASP A 14 -13.74 -3.36 3.58
C ASP A 14 -13.13 -2.83 2.28
N THR A 15 -13.52 -3.42 1.15
CA THR A 15 -13.04 -3.05 -0.18
C THR A 15 -13.89 -2.00 -0.87
N THR A 16 -14.95 -1.52 -0.22
CA THR A 16 -15.84 -0.49 -0.79
C THR A 16 -15.02 0.77 -1.14
N ASN A 17 -15.14 1.22 -2.38
CA ASN A 17 -14.42 2.39 -2.89
C ASN A 17 -12.89 2.29 -2.68
N CYS A 18 -12.33 1.11 -2.90
CA CYS A 18 -10.89 0.90 -2.80
C CYS A 18 -10.23 0.75 -4.17
N PHE A 19 -9.01 1.25 -4.24
CA PHE A 19 -8.09 0.98 -5.35
C PHE A 19 -7.20 -0.21 -5.00
N GLY A 20 -6.86 -1.02 -6.01
CA GLY A 20 -5.74 -1.94 -5.93
C GLY A 20 -4.51 -1.22 -6.47
N VAL A 21 -3.47 -1.10 -5.67
CA VAL A 21 -2.29 -0.33 -6.03
C VAL A 21 -1.04 -1.20 -5.92
N SER A 22 -0.24 -1.23 -6.97
CA SER A 22 1.05 -1.89 -6.95
C SER A 22 2.14 -0.82 -7.04
N LEU A 23 2.95 -0.74 -5.99
CA LEU A 23 4.01 0.26 -5.84
C LEU A 23 5.36 -0.41 -6.03
N THR A 24 6.18 0.13 -6.91
CA THR A 24 7.53 -0.37 -7.12
C THR A 24 8.55 0.54 -6.46
N PHE A 25 9.72 -0.04 -6.14
CA PHE A 25 10.81 0.65 -5.48
C PHE A 25 12.01 0.83 -6.39
N LYS A 26 12.77 1.90 -6.17
CA LYS A 26 14.19 1.91 -6.49
C LYS A 26 14.86 0.90 -5.58
N GLN A 27 15.54 -0.07 -6.14
CA GLN A 27 16.14 -1.14 -5.33
C GLN A 27 17.38 -0.66 -4.57
N ARG A 28 17.91 0.50 -4.93
CA ARG A 28 19.07 1.10 -4.30
C ARG A 28 19.01 2.62 -4.45
N VAL A 29 19.27 3.33 -3.37
CA VAL A 29 19.41 4.80 -3.37
C VAL A 29 20.76 5.12 -2.72
N ASP A 30 21.61 5.84 -3.45
CA ASP A 30 23.01 6.06 -3.09
C ASP A 30 23.70 4.69 -2.86
N TYR A 31 24.18 4.40 -1.66
CA TYR A 31 24.84 3.15 -1.34
C TYR A 31 23.96 2.19 -0.54
N LYS A 32 22.68 2.54 -0.32
CA LYS A 32 21.77 1.73 0.47
C LYS A 32 20.80 0.94 -0.41
N SER A 33 20.93 -0.38 -0.35
CA SER A 33 19.97 -1.29 -0.94
C SER A 33 18.70 -1.33 -0.10
N ILE A 34 17.56 -1.46 -0.78
CA ILE A 34 16.29 -1.59 -0.09
C ILE A 34 16.23 -2.91 0.70
N ASN A 35 15.53 -2.88 1.82
CA ASN A 35 15.21 -4.06 2.62
C ASN A 35 13.79 -3.91 3.18
N ASN A 36 13.33 -4.89 3.95
CA ASN A 36 11.97 -4.88 4.49
C ASN A 36 11.71 -3.67 5.39
N ASP A 37 12.67 -3.31 6.24
CA ASP A 37 12.51 -2.18 7.16
C ASP A 37 12.45 -0.85 6.42
N ILE A 38 13.33 -0.64 5.47
CA ILE A 38 13.34 0.57 4.63
C ILE A 38 12.05 0.65 3.81
N SER A 39 11.57 -0.47 3.28
CA SER A 39 10.30 -0.54 2.54
C SER A 39 9.13 -0.09 3.39
N SER A 40 9.03 -0.62 4.61
CA SER A 40 7.95 -0.27 5.55
C SER A 40 8.00 1.20 5.97
N GLN A 41 9.19 1.73 6.23
CA GLN A 41 9.38 3.14 6.55
C GLN A 41 9.02 4.05 5.37
N ASN A 42 9.40 3.66 4.15
CA ASN A 42 9.07 4.42 2.96
C ASN A 42 7.57 4.45 2.70
N LEU A 43 6.89 3.33 2.91
CA LEU A 43 5.44 3.25 2.81
C LEU A 43 4.76 4.11 3.88
N LYS A 44 5.25 4.07 5.10
CA LYS A 44 4.73 4.89 6.20
C LYS A 44 4.81 6.37 5.87
N HIS A 45 5.94 6.82 5.36
CA HIS A 45 6.11 8.21 4.93
C HIS A 45 5.12 8.58 3.82
N PHE A 46 4.99 7.72 2.81
CA PHE A 46 4.03 7.89 1.73
C PHE A 46 2.60 8.04 2.26
N LEU A 47 2.19 7.14 3.13
CA LEU A 47 0.84 7.16 3.69
C LEU A 47 0.60 8.41 4.55
N ASN A 48 1.60 8.84 5.32
CA ASN A 48 1.49 10.07 6.12
C ASN A 48 1.28 11.30 5.23
N VAL A 49 2.05 11.43 4.16
CA VAL A 49 1.91 12.55 3.23
C VAL A 49 0.57 12.47 2.51
N LEU A 50 0.18 11.28 2.06
CA LEU A 50 -1.09 11.07 1.35
C LEU A 50 -2.29 11.37 2.25
N ASN A 51 -2.27 10.91 3.50
CA ASN A 51 -3.32 11.19 4.47
C ASN A 51 -3.47 12.69 4.72
N LYS A 52 -2.36 13.40 4.86
CA LYS A 52 -2.37 14.85 5.04
C LYS A 52 -2.95 15.57 3.83
N LYS A 53 -2.63 15.12 2.62
CA LYS A 53 -3.20 15.67 1.38
C LYS A 53 -4.71 15.42 1.28
N CYS A 54 -5.17 14.25 1.72
CA CYS A 54 -6.59 13.87 1.65
C CYS A 54 -7.43 14.55 2.71
N PHE A 55 -6.93 14.64 3.94
CA PHE A 55 -7.72 15.03 5.11
C PHE A 55 -7.26 16.32 5.79
N GLY A 56 -6.14 16.89 5.37
CA GLY A 56 -5.61 18.12 5.93
C GLY A 56 -5.39 18.01 7.44
N ASN A 57 -5.88 19.00 8.17
CA ASN A 57 -5.72 19.06 9.63
C ASN A 57 -6.46 17.93 10.37
N SER A 58 -7.49 17.33 9.75
CA SER A 58 -8.23 16.22 10.34
C SER A 58 -7.37 14.98 10.54
N PHE A 59 -6.33 14.80 9.74
CA PHE A 59 -5.37 13.72 9.90
C PHE A 59 -4.68 13.80 11.27
N GLN A 60 -4.20 14.97 11.63
CA GLN A 60 -3.47 15.17 12.90
C GLN A 60 -4.41 15.31 14.09
N ARG A 61 -5.49 16.09 13.96
CA ARG A 61 -6.41 16.40 15.07
C ARG A 61 -7.34 15.26 15.44
N PHE A 62 -7.84 14.52 14.45
CA PHE A 62 -8.88 13.53 14.63
C PHE A 62 -8.47 12.13 14.23
N ASN A 63 -7.18 11.93 13.99
CA ASN A 63 -6.61 10.63 13.57
C ASN A 63 -7.36 10.03 12.36
N LYS A 64 -7.71 10.89 11.40
CA LYS A 64 -8.41 10.46 10.21
C LYS A 64 -7.43 9.94 9.18
N ASN A 65 -7.47 8.65 8.92
CA ASN A 65 -6.52 7.94 8.06
C ASN A 65 -7.24 7.14 6.99
N LEU A 66 -6.60 7.02 5.83
CA LEU A 66 -7.04 6.09 4.79
C LEU A 66 -6.97 4.66 5.29
N ARG A 67 -8.01 3.87 4.98
CA ARG A 67 -7.94 2.43 5.17
C ARG A 67 -6.98 1.84 4.14
N VAL A 68 -6.09 0.99 4.59
CA VAL A 68 -5.08 0.36 3.73
C VAL A 68 -4.73 -1.04 4.21
N LEU A 69 -4.68 -1.96 3.26
CA LEU A 69 -4.14 -3.31 3.46
C LEU A 69 -2.86 -3.41 2.62
N PRO A 70 -1.68 -3.29 3.24
CA PRO A 70 -0.41 -3.36 2.52
C PRO A 70 0.22 -4.75 2.60
N VAL A 71 0.61 -5.29 1.45
CA VAL A 71 1.33 -6.56 1.38
C VAL A 71 2.66 -6.34 0.70
N LEU A 72 3.75 -6.61 1.39
CA LEU A 72 5.09 -6.56 0.84
C LEU A 72 5.39 -7.88 0.16
N GLU A 73 5.73 -7.82 -1.13
CA GLU A 73 6.08 -8.98 -1.94
C GLU A 73 7.53 -8.90 -2.36
N LYS A 74 8.19 -10.04 -2.28
CA LYS A 74 9.54 -10.21 -2.82
C LYS A 74 9.45 -11.15 -4.02
N SER A 75 9.77 -10.63 -5.21
CA SER A 75 9.75 -11.44 -6.42
C SER A 75 10.91 -12.44 -6.44
N SER A 76 10.84 -13.41 -7.36
CA SER A 76 11.87 -14.47 -7.50
C SER A 76 13.27 -13.91 -7.75
N ASN A 77 13.38 -12.72 -8.35
CA ASN A 77 14.67 -12.04 -8.55
C ASN A 77 15.11 -11.16 -7.37
N GLY A 78 14.39 -11.25 -6.24
CA GLY A 78 14.73 -10.51 -5.02
C GLY A 78 14.23 -9.08 -4.95
N ARG A 79 13.47 -8.62 -5.94
CA ARG A 79 12.95 -7.24 -5.96
C ARG A 79 11.73 -7.12 -5.04
N LEU A 80 11.74 -6.07 -4.22
CA LEU A 80 10.63 -5.76 -3.32
C LEU A 80 9.63 -4.82 -3.99
N HIS A 81 8.35 -5.04 -3.73
CA HIS A 81 7.26 -4.14 -4.11
C HIS A 81 6.06 -4.34 -3.19
N TYR A 82 5.20 -3.34 -3.14
CA TYR A 82 3.96 -3.42 -2.37
C TYR A 82 2.77 -3.63 -3.27
N HIS A 83 1.84 -4.45 -2.78
CA HIS A 83 0.46 -4.46 -3.27
C HIS A 83 -0.43 -3.93 -2.16
N LEU A 84 -1.27 -2.96 -2.48
CA LEU A 84 -2.17 -2.34 -1.50
C LEU A 84 -3.63 -2.53 -1.93
N THR A 85 -4.51 -2.72 -0.96
CA THR A 85 -5.91 -2.32 -1.08
C THR A 85 -6.01 -0.98 -0.36
N LEU A 86 -6.33 0.08 -1.08
CA LEU A 86 -6.26 1.45 -0.56
C LEU A 86 -7.59 2.16 -0.77
N GLN A 87 -8.16 2.69 0.31
CA GLN A 87 -9.37 3.48 0.24
C GLN A 87 -9.19 4.69 -0.68
N ASN A 88 -10.16 4.89 -1.58
CA ASN A 88 -10.26 6.10 -2.39
C ASN A 88 -11.24 7.07 -1.72
N PRO A 89 -10.78 8.19 -1.15
CA PRO A 89 -11.68 9.15 -0.50
C PRO A 89 -12.38 10.08 -1.49
N PHE A 90 -12.10 9.94 -2.79
CA PHE A 90 -12.68 10.77 -3.86
C PHE A 90 -13.39 9.89 -4.89
N PRO A 91 -14.50 9.20 -4.50
CA PRO A 91 -15.15 8.24 -5.40
C PRO A 91 -15.67 8.89 -6.69
N ASP A 92 -16.01 10.17 -6.67
CA ASP A 92 -16.50 10.91 -7.82
C ASP A 92 -15.38 11.45 -8.73
N ASN A 93 -14.14 11.36 -8.29
CA ASN A 93 -12.99 11.83 -9.06
C ASN A 93 -11.78 10.91 -8.90
N PRO A 94 -11.81 9.73 -9.55
CA PRO A 94 -10.72 8.77 -9.42
C PRO A 94 -9.39 9.28 -9.98
N TYR A 95 -9.40 10.15 -10.98
CA TYR A 95 -8.18 10.75 -11.53
C TYR A 95 -7.42 11.56 -10.50
N LYS A 96 -8.14 12.29 -9.65
CA LYS A 96 -7.53 13.09 -8.60
C LYS A 96 -6.69 12.21 -7.67
N PHE A 97 -7.26 11.11 -7.23
CA PHE A 97 -6.58 10.21 -6.30
C PHE A 97 -5.41 9.47 -6.96
N GLU A 98 -5.58 9.02 -8.21
CA GLU A 98 -4.48 8.43 -8.97
C GLU A 98 -3.29 9.38 -9.09
N SER A 99 -3.55 10.64 -9.43
CA SER A 99 -2.50 11.67 -9.54
C SER A 99 -1.81 11.88 -8.19
N MET A 100 -2.56 11.92 -7.10
CA MET A 100 -2.02 12.06 -5.75
C MET A 100 -1.11 10.89 -5.40
N ILE A 101 -1.53 9.68 -5.70
CA ILE A 101 -0.75 8.46 -5.44
C ILE A 101 0.56 8.50 -6.23
N ASN A 102 0.48 8.71 -7.53
CA ASN A 102 1.64 8.71 -8.42
C ASN A 102 2.66 9.77 -7.98
N HIS A 103 2.20 10.97 -7.75
CA HIS A 103 3.06 12.09 -7.39
C HIS A 103 3.69 11.91 -6.00
N THR A 104 2.89 11.48 -5.03
CA THR A 104 3.36 11.31 -3.65
C THR A 104 4.37 10.18 -3.55
N TRP A 105 4.08 9.04 -4.20
CA TRP A 105 5.00 7.89 -4.17
C TRP A 105 6.34 8.20 -4.85
N PHE A 106 6.29 8.80 -6.03
CA PHE A 106 7.51 9.13 -6.78
C PHE A 106 8.42 10.09 -6.02
N LYS A 107 7.87 10.94 -5.15
CA LYS A 107 8.64 11.88 -4.33
C LYS A 107 9.26 11.25 -3.09
N THR A 108 8.89 10.04 -2.72
CA THR A 108 9.57 9.36 -1.61
C THR A 108 10.98 8.95 -2.01
N ASN A 109 11.84 8.69 -1.02
CA ASN A 109 13.24 8.36 -1.29
C ASN A 109 13.41 7.12 -2.18
N TYR A 110 12.58 6.10 -1.97
CA TYR A 110 12.69 4.83 -2.67
C TYR A 110 11.57 4.56 -3.67
N GLY A 111 10.63 5.48 -3.81
CA GLY A 111 9.53 5.30 -4.75
C GLY A 111 9.97 5.37 -6.21
N HIS A 112 9.56 4.38 -6.99
CA HIS A 112 9.78 4.35 -8.43
C HIS A 112 8.53 4.82 -9.17
N ARG A 113 8.70 5.31 -10.40
CA ARG A 113 7.58 5.84 -11.19
C ARG A 113 6.60 4.80 -11.71
N HIS A 114 7.01 3.54 -11.76
CA HIS A 114 6.13 2.47 -12.22
C HIS A 114 5.13 2.08 -11.13
N ILE A 115 3.89 2.51 -11.32
CA ILE A 115 2.79 2.26 -10.39
C ILE A 115 1.64 1.70 -11.21
N HIS A 116 1.03 0.63 -10.72
CA HIS A 116 -0.18 0.05 -11.30
C HIS A 116 -1.37 0.32 -10.41
N ILE A 117 -2.43 0.88 -10.97
CA ILE A 117 -3.65 1.20 -10.21
C ILE A 117 -4.85 0.52 -10.89
N HIS A 118 -5.56 -0.29 -10.12
CA HIS A 118 -6.88 -0.81 -10.45
C HIS A 118 -7.92 -0.02 -9.66
N ARG A 119 -8.80 0.70 -10.35
CA ARG A 119 -9.73 1.63 -9.70
C ARG A 119 -10.83 0.97 -8.89
N ASN A 120 -11.23 -0.23 -9.28
CA ASN A 120 -12.26 -0.98 -8.59
C ASN A 120 -11.75 -2.35 -8.27
N VAL A 121 -11.62 -2.66 -6.99
CA VAL A 121 -11.21 -3.97 -6.54
C VAL A 121 -12.25 -4.51 -5.58
N ASN A 122 -12.25 -5.84 -5.44
CA ASN A 122 -13.13 -6.56 -4.55
C ASN A 122 -12.31 -7.51 -3.67
N GLU A 123 -13.01 -8.38 -2.95
CA GLU A 123 -12.37 -9.36 -2.06
C GLU A 123 -11.37 -10.28 -2.79
N GLY A 124 -11.60 -10.55 -4.07
CA GLY A 124 -10.67 -11.33 -4.88
C GLY A 124 -9.29 -10.69 -5.01
N TRP A 125 -9.22 -9.36 -5.03
CA TRP A 125 -7.94 -8.65 -5.00
C TRP A 125 -7.21 -8.90 -3.69
N ASN A 126 -7.90 -8.80 -2.55
CA ASN A 126 -7.33 -9.08 -1.23
C ASN A 126 -6.78 -10.51 -1.17
N ASP A 127 -7.53 -11.48 -1.68
CA ASP A 127 -7.08 -12.87 -1.74
C ASP A 127 -5.85 -13.02 -2.63
N TYR A 128 -5.83 -12.33 -3.75
CA TYR A 128 -4.73 -12.36 -4.70
C TYR A 128 -3.43 -11.83 -4.09
N ILE A 129 -3.47 -10.65 -3.45
CA ILE A 129 -2.27 -10.02 -2.91
C ILE A 129 -1.77 -10.69 -1.63
N THR A 130 -2.62 -11.44 -0.95
CA THR A 130 -2.26 -12.18 0.27
C THR A 130 -1.98 -13.65 0.03
N LYS A 131 -1.73 -14.05 -1.22
CA LYS A 131 -1.32 -15.41 -1.55
C LYS A 131 0.10 -15.65 -1.07
N PHE A 132 0.23 -16.44 -0.02
CA PHE A 132 1.55 -16.80 0.54
C PHE A 132 2.16 -17.97 -0.23
N ASN A 133 2.23 -17.89 -1.56
CA ASN A 133 2.68 -18.99 -2.42
C ASN A 133 4.18 -19.25 -2.29
N THR A 134 4.96 -18.20 -2.10
CA THR A 134 6.42 -18.29 -2.04
C THR A 134 6.95 -18.27 -0.61
N GLY A 135 6.11 -17.91 0.36
CA GLY A 135 6.51 -17.69 1.75
C GLY A 135 7.22 -16.37 2.00
N ASP A 136 7.44 -15.58 0.94
CA ASP A 136 8.13 -14.29 1.02
C ASP A 136 7.18 -13.10 1.10
N ASP A 137 5.89 -13.32 0.85
CA ASP A 137 4.87 -12.28 0.89
C ASP A 137 4.35 -12.13 2.30
N GLU A 138 4.26 -10.90 2.79
CA GLU A 138 3.77 -10.64 4.14
C GLU A 138 2.94 -9.37 4.20
N VAL A 139 1.91 -9.40 5.07
CA VAL A 139 1.14 -8.21 5.41
C VAL A 139 2.01 -7.29 6.27
N ASP A 140 2.10 -6.03 5.88
CA ASP A 140 2.79 -5.01 6.66
C ASP A 140 1.84 -4.48 7.74
N TRP A 141 1.84 -5.13 8.89
CA TRP A 141 0.94 -4.80 9.99
C TRP A 141 1.22 -3.43 10.60
N ILE A 142 2.45 -2.91 10.45
CA ILE A 142 2.82 -1.58 10.94
C ILE A 142 2.03 -0.50 10.21
N ASN A 143 1.80 -0.68 8.91
CA ASN A 143 1.10 0.28 8.05
C ASN A 143 -0.36 -0.10 7.78
N PHE A 144 -0.81 -1.24 8.28
CA PHE A 144 -2.19 -1.67 8.13
C PHE A 144 -3.15 -0.74 8.88
N ASN A 145 -4.25 -0.38 8.24
CA ASN A 145 -5.34 0.39 8.85
C ASN A 145 -6.67 -0.05 8.23
N SER A 146 -7.50 -0.65 9.04
CA SER A 146 -8.81 -1.13 8.58
C SER A 146 -9.92 -0.07 8.65
#